data_6329aee51d19410cd2fab36394e85ebe
#
_entry.id   6329aee51d19410cd2fab36394e85ebe
#
_cell.length_a   1.000
_cell.length_b   1.000
_cell.length_c   1.000
_cell.angle_alpha   90.00
_cell.angle_beta   90.00
_cell.angle_gamma   90.00
#
_symmetry.space_group_name_H-M   'P 1'
#
loop_
_entity.id
_entity.type
_entity.pdbx_description
1 polymer ?
#
loop_
_entity_poly.entity_id
_entity_poly.type
_entity_poly.pdbx_seq_one_letter_code
_entity_poly.pdbx_strand_id
1 'polypeptide(L)'
;MTFIKHHLACPKCGGSDPVSLNKDGSAKCFSCETYFLNYNKALDGDGDGDIDIVTEKETDTTALHGGDYVALTDRRISEATARKYGVKSVLSSNGEIVQHHYPYFNKHELSATKIRYVRDKNFSVSGSFIGTGLFGEQLFQSGGKAITLTEGECDAMASYELMGSKWASVSIKRGSSGAVKDVKESLEFLESFDSVVICFDNDPQGIKAAKQVAMLFQPSKAKIMTLPNGYKDANDMLRQNKHKEFIEAWWSAKVYTPSGVINVSESKADFFDREKKESVLYPWKELNEKLYGLRQGELVTLTGGTGLGKSSVTRELEHWLIKETTDNVGIISLEEDWRRTVDGILSIEANARLYIDQVREQFTPEEIDNFFNILYDGENENRVWIHAHFGTNSIDEIFNKIRFMIIACDCKWVIVDHLHMLVSAIAEGDERRTIDNIMTRLRSIVEETGAGLILVSHLRRVDGNRGHENGIEVSLSHLRGSQSIAQLSDCVIALERNQQAEDIEEANTTRLRVLKSRYTGDVGLAGRLFYERETGRLRELEKEAYEDDSTDELEL
;
A
#
# COMPACT_ATOMS: atom_id res chain seq x y z
N MET A 1 -10.70 36.92 7.62
CA MET A 1 -11.84 36.31 6.92
C MET A 1 -12.31 35.13 7.74
N THR A 2 -13.57 35.10 8.12
CA THR A 2 -14.09 34.00 8.97
C THR A 2 -14.99 33.15 8.10
N PHE A 3 -14.52 31.97 7.70
CA PHE A 3 -15.32 31.01 6.97
C PHE A 3 -16.46 30.48 7.86
N ILE A 4 -17.66 30.40 7.29
CA ILE A 4 -18.86 29.89 7.98
C ILE A 4 -19.28 28.50 7.51
N LYS A 5 -18.77 28.04 6.36
CA LYS A 5 -19.07 26.72 5.82
C LYS A 5 -17.85 26.21 5.05
N HIS A 6 -17.52 24.93 5.23
CA HIS A 6 -16.42 24.24 4.59
C HIS A 6 -16.92 23.04 3.78
N HIS A 7 -16.05 22.41 3.03
CA HIS A 7 -16.33 21.18 2.27
C HIS A 7 -17.48 21.35 1.24
N LEU A 8 -17.36 22.41 0.42
CA LEU A 8 -18.30 22.66 -0.67
C LEU A 8 -17.67 22.33 -2.02
N ALA A 9 -18.49 21.94 -3.00
CA ALA A 9 -18.03 21.64 -4.35
C ALA A 9 -17.50 22.90 -5.06
N CYS A 10 -16.48 22.74 -5.91
CA CYS A 10 -15.97 23.85 -6.71
C CYS A 10 -16.61 23.84 -8.11
N PRO A 11 -17.36 24.87 -8.51
CA PRO A 11 -17.97 24.93 -9.82
C PRO A 11 -16.94 25.08 -10.96
N LYS A 12 -15.68 25.48 -10.65
CA LYS A 12 -14.63 25.64 -11.66
C LYS A 12 -13.80 24.38 -11.90
N CYS A 13 -13.34 23.71 -10.85
CA CYS A 13 -12.48 22.54 -11.01
C CYS A 13 -13.19 21.21 -10.78
N GLY A 14 -14.48 21.21 -10.43
CA GLY A 14 -15.28 20.02 -10.21
C GLY A 14 -14.95 19.23 -8.92
N GLY A 15 -14.05 19.73 -8.08
CA GLY A 15 -13.73 19.09 -6.79
C GLY A 15 -14.95 19.07 -5.87
N SER A 16 -15.18 17.97 -5.16
CA SER A 16 -16.38 17.75 -4.35
C SER A 16 -16.42 18.54 -3.05
N ASP A 17 -15.26 18.91 -2.48
CA ASP A 17 -15.15 19.48 -1.13
C ASP A 17 -14.07 20.56 -0.90
N PRO A 18 -13.42 21.15 -1.93
CA PRO A 18 -12.28 22.06 -1.72
C PRO A 18 -12.66 23.50 -1.42
N VAL A 19 -13.93 23.85 -1.33
CA VAL A 19 -14.38 25.25 -1.18
C VAL A 19 -14.81 25.57 0.25
N SER A 20 -14.34 26.72 0.75
CA SER A 20 -14.81 27.32 2.01
C SER A 20 -15.48 28.66 1.75
N LEU A 21 -16.67 28.84 2.33
CA LEU A 21 -17.56 30.00 2.15
C LEU A 21 -17.43 30.97 3.33
N ASN A 22 -17.31 32.27 3.05
CA ASN A 22 -17.30 33.35 4.01
C ASN A 22 -18.73 33.85 4.32
N LYS A 23 -18.84 34.60 5.41
CA LYS A 23 -20.13 35.20 5.86
C LYS A 23 -20.70 36.23 4.87
N ASP A 24 -19.86 36.82 4.04
CA ASP A 24 -20.23 37.81 3.01
C ASP A 24 -20.67 37.17 1.68
N GLY A 25 -20.71 35.83 1.59
CA GLY A 25 -21.08 35.10 0.39
C GLY A 25 -19.91 34.84 -0.57
N SER A 26 -18.72 35.35 -0.28
CA SER A 26 -17.50 35.02 -1.01
C SER A 26 -16.97 33.64 -0.62
N ALA A 27 -16.23 32.97 -1.52
CA ALA A 27 -15.68 31.64 -1.23
C ALA A 27 -14.30 31.46 -1.90
N LYS A 28 -13.49 30.58 -1.30
CA LYS A 28 -12.20 30.20 -1.86
C LYS A 28 -12.14 28.69 -2.07
N CYS A 29 -11.73 28.29 -3.28
CA CYS A 29 -11.37 26.91 -3.58
C CYS A 29 -9.88 26.70 -3.27
N PHE A 30 -9.56 25.74 -2.41
CA PHE A 30 -8.18 25.44 -2.03
C PHE A 30 -7.48 24.45 -3.00
N SER A 31 -8.25 23.83 -3.92
CA SER A 31 -7.67 22.94 -4.93
C SER A 31 -7.18 23.69 -6.18
N CYS A 32 -7.98 24.62 -6.70
CA CYS A 32 -7.63 25.40 -7.89
C CYS A 32 -7.33 26.88 -7.59
N GLU A 33 -7.26 27.26 -6.32
CA GLU A 33 -6.98 28.62 -5.80
C GLU A 33 -7.94 29.70 -6.30
N THR A 34 -9.08 29.32 -6.87
CA THR A 34 -10.09 30.28 -7.36
C THR A 34 -10.85 30.91 -6.20
N TYR A 35 -11.02 32.24 -6.26
CA TYR A 35 -11.83 33.00 -5.34
C TYR A 35 -13.14 33.39 -6.02
N PHE A 36 -14.28 33.12 -5.38
CA PHE A 36 -15.62 33.47 -5.85
C PHE A 36 -16.12 34.66 -5.03
N LEU A 37 -16.48 35.76 -5.68
CA LEU A 37 -17.10 36.92 -5.00
C LEU A 37 -18.51 36.59 -4.51
N ASN A 38 -19.23 35.74 -5.25
CA ASN A 38 -20.54 35.22 -4.87
C ASN A 38 -20.62 33.72 -5.26
N TYR A 39 -20.46 32.87 -4.29
CA TYR A 39 -20.40 31.42 -4.51
C TYR A 39 -21.73 30.84 -5.02
N ASN A 40 -22.87 31.35 -4.53
CA ASN A 40 -24.17 30.84 -4.96
C ASN A 40 -24.47 31.17 -6.43
N LYS A 41 -24.10 32.35 -6.92
CA LYS A 41 -24.22 32.70 -8.36
C LYS A 41 -23.31 31.82 -9.25
N ALA A 42 -22.15 31.44 -8.73
CA ALA A 42 -21.22 30.55 -9.46
C ALA A 42 -21.76 29.12 -9.59
N LEU A 43 -22.65 28.68 -8.69
CA LEU A 43 -23.31 27.36 -8.77
C LEU A 43 -24.49 27.33 -9.74
N ASP A 44 -25.26 28.44 -9.84
CA ASP A 44 -26.50 28.48 -10.61
C ASP A 44 -26.27 28.58 -12.14
N GLY A 45 -25.04 28.78 -12.60
CA GLY A 45 -24.72 28.80 -14.03
C GLY A 45 -25.32 29.98 -14.83
N ASP A 46 -26.01 30.90 -14.17
CA ASP A 46 -26.63 32.10 -14.76
C ASP A 46 -25.65 33.28 -14.73
N GLY A 47 -24.73 33.31 -15.65
CA GLY A 47 -23.82 34.43 -15.76
C GLY A 47 -23.01 34.38 -17.06
N ASP A 48 -23.48 35.20 -17.99
CA ASP A 48 -22.70 35.64 -19.12
C ASP A 48 -21.31 36.13 -18.62
N GLY A 49 -20.29 35.37 -18.87
CA GLY A 49 -18.94 35.72 -19.22
C GLY A 49 -18.01 36.40 -18.24
N ASP A 50 -18.35 36.81 -17.05
CA ASP A 50 -17.42 37.39 -16.09
C ASP A 50 -17.41 36.58 -14.77
N ILE A 51 -16.68 35.48 -14.78
CA ILE A 51 -16.05 34.99 -13.55
C ILE A 51 -14.99 36.04 -13.22
N ASP A 52 -15.33 37.00 -12.35
CA ASP A 52 -14.33 37.87 -11.74
C ASP A 52 -13.32 37.00 -11.03
N ILE A 53 -12.34 36.51 -11.76
CA ILE A 53 -11.10 35.99 -11.25
C ILE A 53 -10.43 37.24 -10.66
N VAL A 54 -10.66 37.48 -9.39
CA VAL A 54 -9.79 38.37 -8.63
C VAL A 54 -8.47 37.61 -8.51
N THR A 55 -7.67 37.73 -9.57
CA THR A 55 -6.23 37.77 -9.39
C THR A 55 -6.01 38.78 -8.27
N GLU A 56 -5.55 38.31 -7.12
CA GLU A 56 -5.20 39.07 -5.93
C GLU A 56 -5.45 40.58 -6.08
N LYS A 57 -6.39 41.14 -5.29
CA LYS A 57 -6.42 42.58 -5.09
C LYS A 57 -4.97 43.00 -4.94
N GLU A 58 -4.49 43.94 -5.76
CA GLU A 58 -3.32 44.75 -5.45
C GLU A 58 -3.58 45.45 -4.13
N THR A 59 -3.42 44.70 -3.04
CA THR A 59 -3.27 45.25 -1.71
C THR A 59 -1.91 45.87 -1.71
N ASP A 60 -1.87 47.14 -1.27
CA ASP A 60 -0.69 47.94 -1.02
C ASP A 60 0.51 47.03 -0.67
N THR A 61 1.45 46.90 -1.62
CA THR A 61 2.49 45.86 -1.63
C THR A 61 3.63 46.14 -0.68
N THR A 62 3.49 47.16 0.18
CA THR A 62 4.51 47.48 1.19
C THR A 62 4.41 46.46 2.33
N ALA A 63 5.37 45.57 2.41
CA ALA A 63 5.44 44.58 3.49
C ALA A 63 5.64 45.31 4.83
N LEU A 64 4.62 45.20 5.72
CA LEU A 64 4.71 45.75 7.07
C LEU A 64 5.75 44.96 7.87
N HIS A 65 6.88 45.58 8.20
CA HIS A 65 7.93 44.98 9.01
C HIS A 65 8.24 45.88 10.21
N GLY A 66 7.30 45.90 11.17
CA GLY A 66 7.35 46.70 12.38
C GLY A 66 8.02 46.02 13.56
N GLY A 67 8.28 46.78 14.62
CA GLY A 67 8.89 46.29 15.86
C GLY A 67 10.39 46.51 15.93
N ASP A 68 10.97 45.99 17.01
CA ASP A 68 12.38 46.17 17.35
C ASP A 68 13.18 44.85 17.28
N TYR A 69 14.48 44.93 17.10
CA TYR A 69 15.36 43.78 17.22
C TYR A 69 15.61 43.49 18.70
N VAL A 70 15.00 42.44 19.19
CA VAL A 70 15.15 41.95 20.57
C VAL A 70 15.38 40.41 20.56
N ALA A 71 15.90 39.90 21.65
CA ALA A 71 15.96 38.46 21.82
C ALA A 71 14.54 37.88 21.87
N LEU A 72 14.28 36.77 21.15
CA LEU A 72 13.00 36.04 21.19
C LEU A 72 13.00 35.16 22.44
N THR A 73 12.68 35.77 23.60
CA THR A 73 12.79 35.11 24.91
C THR A 73 11.88 33.91 25.06
N ASP A 74 10.67 33.94 24.44
CA ASP A 74 9.70 32.85 24.38
C ASP A 74 10.24 31.63 23.58
N ARG A 75 11.20 31.87 22.70
CA ARG A 75 11.87 30.88 21.84
C ARG A 75 13.33 30.60 22.20
N ARG A 76 13.87 31.35 23.17
CA ARG A 76 15.25 31.27 23.60
C ARG A 76 16.27 31.55 22.45
N ILE A 77 15.87 32.35 21.50
CA ILE A 77 16.73 32.82 20.38
C ILE A 77 17.36 34.15 20.76
N SER A 78 18.67 34.26 20.56
CA SER A 78 19.43 35.47 20.91
C SER A 78 19.04 36.66 20.02
N GLU A 79 19.22 37.89 20.52
CA GLU A 79 19.07 39.11 19.74
C GLU A 79 20.01 39.12 18.53
N ALA A 80 21.20 38.59 18.67
CA ALA A 80 22.16 38.52 17.57
C ALA A 80 21.65 37.71 16.39
N THR A 81 21.01 36.56 16.68
CA THR A 81 20.39 35.70 15.66
C THR A 81 19.12 36.34 15.09
N ALA A 82 18.27 36.91 15.92
CA ALA A 82 17.08 37.63 15.45
C ALA A 82 17.47 38.78 14.50
N ARG A 83 18.47 39.57 14.86
CA ARG A 83 19.02 40.65 14.04
C ARG A 83 19.63 40.13 12.73
N LYS A 84 20.38 39.04 12.78
CA LYS A 84 20.96 38.43 11.58
C LYS A 84 19.86 38.00 10.58
N TYR A 85 18.81 37.35 11.06
CA TYR A 85 17.69 36.91 10.21
C TYR A 85 16.72 38.04 9.86
N GLY A 86 16.94 39.25 10.40
CA GLY A 86 16.07 40.40 10.18
C GLY A 86 14.73 40.31 10.94
N VAL A 87 14.63 39.44 11.93
CA VAL A 87 13.37 39.22 12.70
C VAL A 87 13.21 40.35 13.71
N LYS A 88 12.06 41.00 13.66
CA LYS A 88 11.65 42.02 14.63
C LYS A 88 10.52 41.52 15.48
N SER A 89 10.40 42.06 16.69
CA SER A 89 9.29 41.73 17.58
C SER A 89 8.57 43.02 18.00
N VAL A 90 7.25 42.90 18.08
CA VAL A 90 6.42 43.97 18.67
C VAL A 90 6.23 43.64 20.15
N LEU A 91 6.49 44.63 20.99
CA LEU A 91 6.34 44.51 22.44
C LEU A 91 5.02 45.15 22.90
N SER A 92 4.42 44.56 23.92
CA SER A 92 3.31 45.17 24.67
C SER A 92 3.81 46.34 25.53
N SER A 93 2.90 47.11 26.11
CA SER A 93 3.21 48.15 27.11
C SER A 93 4.01 47.63 28.33
N ASN A 94 3.89 46.32 28.62
CA ASN A 94 4.58 45.66 29.73
C ASN A 94 5.95 45.07 29.30
N GLY A 95 6.38 45.26 28.05
CA GLY A 95 7.64 44.74 27.54
C GLY A 95 7.59 43.25 27.11
N GLU A 96 6.44 42.63 27.11
CA GLU A 96 6.27 41.26 26.61
C GLU A 96 6.15 41.23 25.10
N ILE A 97 6.70 40.19 24.47
CA ILE A 97 6.63 40.01 23.03
C ILE A 97 5.19 39.54 22.67
N VAL A 98 4.54 40.31 21.81
CA VAL A 98 3.19 40.01 21.31
C VAL A 98 3.17 39.51 19.88
N GLN A 99 4.15 39.89 19.07
CA GLN A 99 4.29 39.45 17.69
C GLN A 99 5.76 39.24 17.31
N HIS A 100 6.00 38.28 16.41
CA HIS A 100 7.24 38.12 15.68
C HIS A 100 6.97 38.38 14.21
N HIS A 101 7.83 39.21 13.59
CA HIS A 101 7.79 39.59 12.18
C HIS A 101 8.95 38.91 11.43
N TYR A 102 8.65 37.90 10.63
CA TYR A 102 9.65 37.15 9.83
C TYR A 102 9.67 37.71 8.40
N PRO A 103 10.79 38.32 7.96
CA PRO A 103 10.88 38.95 6.64
C PRO A 103 11.21 37.91 5.56
N TYR A 104 10.59 38.09 4.39
CA TYR A 104 10.86 37.31 3.19
C TYR A 104 11.24 38.25 2.05
N PHE A 105 12.28 37.89 1.33
CA PHE A 105 12.88 38.75 0.31
C PHE A 105 12.70 38.13 -1.08
N ASN A 106 12.43 39.01 -2.05
CA ASN A 106 12.60 38.72 -3.46
C ASN A 106 13.94 39.32 -3.86
N LYS A 107 14.96 38.48 -4.10
CA LYS A 107 16.36 38.89 -4.23
C LYS A 107 16.82 39.67 -2.98
N HIS A 108 16.85 41.01 -3.03
CA HIS A 108 17.27 41.85 -1.92
C HIS A 108 16.18 42.79 -1.38
N GLU A 109 14.98 42.73 -1.96
CA GLU A 109 13.87 43.59 -1.57
C GLU A 109 12.89 42.82 -0.66
N LEU A 110 12.48 43.46 0.42
CA LEU A 110 11.47 42.92 1.32
C LEU A 110 10.12 42.83 0.57
N SER A 111 9.64 41.62 0.34
CA SER A 111 8.42 41.35 -0.42
C SER A 111 7.24 40.87 0.45
N ALA A 112 7.55 40.13 1.51
CA ALA A 112 6.54 39.70 2.46
C ALA A 112 7.07 39.70 3.90
N THR A 113 6.17 39.84 4.85
CA THR A 113 6.44 39.61 6.27
C THR A 113 5.39 38.65 6.81
N LYS A 114 5.81 37.49 7.31
CA LYS A 114 4.94 36.56 8.05
C LYS A 114 4.94 37.00 9.52
N ILE A 115 3.76 37.26 10.03
CA ILE A 115 3.55 37.80 11.38
C ILE A 115 2.96 36.68 12.23
N ARG A 116 3.65 36.32 13.30
CA ARG A 116 3.18 35.38 14.30
C ARG A 116 2.64 36.11 15.50
N TYR A 117 1.41 35.85 15.87
CA TYR A 117 0.80 36.31 17.12
C TYR A 117 1.14 35.29 18.23
N VAL A 118 1.95 35.74 19.21
CA VAL A 118 2.53 34.84 20.21
C VAL A 118 1.46 34.17 21.07
N ARG A 119 0.45 34.95 21.51
CA ARG A 119 -0.61 34.49 22.40
C ARG A 119 -1.52 33.45 21.74
N ASP A 120 -1.97 33.73 20.54
CA ASP A 120 -2.99 32.93 19.85
C ASP A 120 -2.39 31.86 18.95
N LYS A 121 -1.06 31.86 18.78
CA LYS A 121 -0.28 31.02 17.87
C LYS A 121 -0.76 31.08 16.41
N ASN A 122 -1.46 32.14 16.04
CA ASN A 122 -1.94 32.38 14.69
C ASN A 122 -0.89 33.11 13.86
N PHE A 123 -1.05 33.02 12.53
CA PHE A 123 -0.18 33.67 11.57
C PHE A 123 -0.99 34.56 10.61
N SER A 124 -0.41 35.69 10.22
CA SER A 124 -0.87 36.48 9.08
C SER A 124 0.31 36.83 8.17
N VAL A 125 0.04 37.24 6.95
CA VAL A 125 1.06 37.64 5.98
C VAL A 125 0.73 39.04 5.49
N SER A 126 1.72 39.92 5.52
CA SER A 126 1.71 41.23 4.87
C SER A 126 2.65 41.19 3.66
N GLY A 127 2.21 41.72 2.53
CA GLY A 127 2.93 41.58 1.26
C GLY A 127 2.63 40.23 0.55
N SER A 128 3.52 39.82 -0.36
CA SER A 128 3.36 38.64 -1.19
C SER A 128 4.58 37.71 -1.14
N PHE A 129 4.32 36.38 -1.04
CA PHE A 129 5.35 35.35 -1.16
C PHE A 129 5.79 35.06 -2.61
N ILE A 130 5.15 35.70 -3.61
CA ILE A 130 5.49 35.49 -5.02
C ILE A 130 6.94 35.93 -5.28
N GLY A 131 7.77 35.03 -5.81
CA GLY A 131 9.16 35.28 -6.10
C GLY A 131 10.10 35.41 -4.88
N THR A 132 9.58 35.16 -3.64
CA THR A 132 10.44 35.11 -2.46
C THR A 132 11.15 33.77 -2.34
N GLY A 133 12.40 33.80 -1.84
CA GLY A 133 13.11 32.59 -1.40
C GLY A 133 12.56 32.01 -0.09
N LEU A 134 13.27 31.01 0.45
CA LEU A 134 13.05 30.46 1.78
C LEU A 134 13.36 31.51 2.86
N PHE A 135 12.81 31.32 4.06
CA PHE A 135 13.19 32.17 5.18
C PHE A 135 14.68 32.05 5.50
N GLY A 136 15.38 33.16 5.50
CA GLY A 136 16.83 33.24 5.74
C GLY A 136 17.68 32.92 4.51
N GLU A 137 17.13 32.60 3.35
CA GLU A 137 17.88 32.29 2.12
C GLU A 137 18.86 33.42 1.73
N GLN A 138 18.42 34.67 1.81
CA GLN A 138 19.23 35.85 1.47
C GLN A 138 20.48 36.04 2.34
N LEU A 139 20.60 35.29 3.43
CA LEU A 139 21.73 35.41 4.38
C LEU A 139 22.93 34.56 3.99
N PHE A 140 22.71 33.60 3.10
CA PHE A 140 23.72 32.62 2.75
C PHE A 140 23.99 32.65 1.26
N GLN A 141 25.29 32.65 0.92
CA GLN A 141 25.69 32.52 -0.48
C GLN A 141 25.40 31.13 -1.00
N SER A 142 25.05 31.04 -2.27
CA SER A 142 24.92 29.76 -2.96
C SER A 142 26.24 28.98 -2.89
N GLY A 143 26.14 27.67 -2.64
CA GLY A 143 27.29 26.79 -2.46
C GLY A 143 27.70 26.61 -1.00
N GLY A 144 28.42 25.54 -0.74
CA GLY A 144 28.90 25.18 0.60
C GLY A 144 28.71 23.71 0.91
N LYS A 145 29.31 23.26 2.02
CA LYS A 145 29.27 21.82 2.38
C LYS A 145 27.90 21.32 2.80
N ALA A 146 27.14 22.14 3.53
CA ALA A 146 25.81 21.73 3.95
C ALA A 146 24.92 22.90 4.35
N ILE A 147 23.61 22.72 4.18
CA ILE A 147 22.57 23.63 4.65
C ILE A 147 21.50 22.84 5.40
N THR A 148 20.97 23.42 6.49
CA THR A 148 19.82 22.84 7.19
C THR A 148 18.53 23.46 6.65
N LEU A 149 17.57 22.61 6.31
CA LEU A 149 16.23 23.01 5.90
C LEU A 149 15.23 22.58 6.99
N THR A 150 14.57 23.56 7.61
CA THR A 150 13.61 23.34 8.70
C THR A 150 12.17 23.65 8.27
N GLU A 151 11.19 23.27 9.08
CA GLU A 151 9.78 23.54 8.81
C GLU A 151 9.39 24.97 9.20
N GLY A 152 9.87 25.46 10.34
CA GLY A 152 9.52 26.76 10.90
C GLY A 152 10.66 27.74 10.98
N GLU A 153 10.34 29.05 11.00
CA GLU A 153 11.32 30.13 11.07
C GLU A 153 12.13 30.12 12.37
N CYS A 154 11.45 29.78 13.48
CA CYS A 154 12.14 29.62 14.77
C CYS A 154 13.12 28.45 14.77
N ASP A 155 12.79 27.39 14.02
CA ASP A 155 13.64 26.20 13.92
C ASP A 155 14.88 26.46 13.09
N ALA A 156 14.76 27.28 12.03
CA ALA A 156 15.93 27.73 11.26
C ALA A 156 16.88 28.51 12.12
N MET A 157 16.38 29.49 12.88
CA MET A 157 17.19 30.27 13.79
C MET A 157 17.80 29.44 14.93
N ALA A 158 17.00 28.52 15.50
CA ALA A 158 17.45 27.60 16.54
C ALA A 158 18.52 26.65 16.03
N SER A 159 18.34 26.06 14.86
CA SER A 159 19.34 25.22 14.22
C SER A 159 20.64 25.97 13.96
N TYR A 160 20.54 27.23 13.50
CA TYR A 160 21.70 28.07 13.31
C TYR A 160 22.49 28.26 14.61
N GLU A 161 21.84 28.59 15.74
CA GLU A 161 22.49 28.73 17.03
C GLU A 161 23.07 27.42 17.57
N LEU A 162 22.28 26.33 17.52
CA LEU A 162 22.68 24.99 17.96
C LEU A 162 23.94 24.52 17.22
N MET A 163 24.09 24.87 15.95
CA MET A 163 25.26 24.57 15.12
C MET A 163 26.40 25.60 15.27
N GLY A 164 26.37 26.40 16.33
CA GLY A 164 27.41 27.38 16.68
C GLY A 164 27.46 28.59 15.74
N SER A 165 26.34 28.94 15.13
CA SER A 165 26.18 30.12 14.24
C SER A 165 27.09 30.12 13.01
N LYS A 166 27.46 28.95 12.51
CA LYS A 166 28.39 28.76 11.40
C LYS A 166 27.80 28.12 10.17
N TRP A 167 26.77 27.29 10.33
CA TRP A 167 26.16 26.51 9.26
C TRP A 167 24.89 27.19 8.76
N ALA A 168 24.71 27.21 7.43
CA ALA A 168 23.52 27.76 6.82
C ALA A 168 22.26 27.03 7.31
N SER A 169 21.23 27.80 7.65
CA SER A 169 19.95 27.24 8.07
C SER A 169 18.80 28.11 7.56
N VAL A 170 17.83 27.48 6.90
CA VAL A 170 16.67 28.13 6.26
C VAL A 170 15.40 27.37 6.61
N SER A 171 14.23 28.00 6.47
CA SER A 171 12.97 27.29 6.61
C SER A 171 12.03 27.50 5.43
N ILE A 172 11.13 26.55 5.26
CA ILE A 172 10.01 26.67 4.33
C ILE A 172 9.01 27.75 4.79
N LYS A 173 8.17 28.24 3.87
CA LYS A 173 7.29 29.40 4.07
C LYS A 173 5.93 29.01 4.65
N ARG A 174 5.40 27.87 4.19
CA ARG A 174 3.97 27.48 4.32
C ARG A 174 3.72 26.24 5.21
N GLY A 175 4.78 25.80 5.94
CA GLY A 175 4.72 24.59 6.75
C GLY A 175 4.68 23.31 5.90
N SER A 176 4.51 22.15 6.55
CA SER A 176 4.63 20.83 5.95
C SER A 176 3.74 20.63 4.69
N SER A 177 2.54 21.19 4.68
CA SER A 177 1.63 21.07 3.52
C SER A 177 2.10 21.80 2.26
N GLY A 178 2.86 22.89 2.42
CA GLY A 178 3.43 23.68 1.33
C GLY A 178 4.90 23.35 0.99
N ALA A 179 5.52 22.43 1.73
CA ALA A 179 6.95 22.17 1.70
C ALA A 179 7.51 21.86 0.30
N VAL A 180 6.82 20.98 -0.44
CA VAL A 180 7.23 20.59 -1.81
C VAL A 180 7.24 21.80 -2.75
N LYS A 181 6.24 22.68 -2.64
CA LYS A 181 6.16 23.89 -3.47
C LYS A 181 7.28 24.87 -3.12
N ASP A 182 7.46 25.13 -1.84
CA ASP A 182 8.47 26.07 -1.35
C ASP A 182 9.89 25.64 -1.73
N VAL A 183 10.18 24.34 -1.61
CA VAL A 183 11.50 23.79 -1.97
C VAL A 183 11.72 23.81 -3.48
N LYS A 184 10.69 23.52 -4.29
CA LYS A 184 10.81 23.65 -5.77
C LYS A 184 11.12 25.07 -6.21
N GLU A 185 10.54 26.08 -5.54
CA GLU A 185 10.79 27.50 -5.83
C GLU A 185 12.25 27.91 -5.53
N SER A 186 12.93 27.26 -4.56
CA SER A 186 14.32 27.53 -4.16
C SER A 186 15.26 26.35 -4.43
N LEU A 187 14.88 25.43 -5.34
CA LEU A 187 15.63 24.19 -5.54
C LEU A 187 17.06 24.46 -6.03
N GLU A 188 17.26 25.39 -6.94
CA GLU A 188 18.58 25.76 -7.47
C GLU A 188 19.52 26.22 -6.35
N PHE A 189 19.01 27.05 -5.42
CA PHE A 189 19.76 27.50 -4.26
C PHE A 189 20.16 26.33 -3.36
N LEU A 190 19.20 25.46 -3.00
CA LEU A 190 19.46 24.33 -2.13
C LEU A 190 20.39 23.30 -2.79
N GLU A 191 20.24 23.07 -4.09
CA GLU A 191 21.07 22.17 -4.87
C GLU A 191 22.53 22.69 -5.02
N SER A 192 22.78 23.95 -4.77
CA SER A 192 24.13 24.50 -4.80
C SER A 192 25.02 23.99 -3.65
N PHE A 193 24.45 23.48 -2.56
CA PHE A 193 25.20 22.92 -1.44
C PHE A 193 25.56 21.44 -1.68
N ASP A 194 26.64 20.94 -1.09
CA ASP A 194 27.03 19.52 -1.21
C ASP A 194 26.01 18.61 -0.55
N SER A 195 25.36 19.03 0.53
CA SER A 195 24.27 18.29 1.16
C SER A 195 23.22 19.21 1.80
N VAL A 196 21.96 18.74 1.78
CA VAL A 196 20.82 19.40 2.43
C VAL A 196 20.34 18.52 3.58
N VAL A 197 20.47 19.01 4.82
CA VAL A 197 19.98 18.31 6.01
C VAL A 197 18.58 18.79 6.32
N ILE A 198 17.60 17.93 6.08
CA ILE A 198 16.17 18.19 6.31
C ILE A 198 15.86 17.87 7.77
N CYS A 199 15.51 18.91 8.54
CA CYS A 199 15.17 18.85 9.96
C CYS A 199 13.75 19.40 10.15
N PHE A 200 12.75 18.62 9.80
CA PHE A 200 11.33 18.96 9.98
C PHE A 200 10.82 18.45 11.33
N ASP A 201 9.60 18.85 11.69
CA ASP A 201 8.96 18.44 12.94
C ASP A 201 8.91 16.91 13.07
N ASN A 202 9.16 16.41 14.27
CA ASN A 202 9.16 14.98 14.58
C ASN A 202 7.73 14.47 14.84
N ASP A 203 6.80 14.80 13.93
CA ASP A 203 5.42 14.32 13.92
C ASP A 203 5.11 13.64 12.56
N PRO A 204 3.99 12.91 12.44
CA PRO A 204 3.68 12.18 11.20
C PRO A 204 3.60 13.07 9.94
N GLN A 205 3.19 14.33 10.07
CA GLN A 205 3.09 15.27 8.95
C GLN A 205 4.47 15.78 8.53
N GLY A 206 5.31 16.16 9.49
CA GLY A 206 6.69 16.59 9.25
C GLY A 206 7.54 15.48 8.64
N ILE A 207 7.44 14.26 9.17
CA ILE A 207 8.15 13.07 8.63
C ILE A 207 7.73 12.78 7.18
N LYS A 208 6.43 12.86 6.89
CA LYS A 208 5.92 12.67 5.52
C LYS A 208 6.44 13.76 4.57
N ALA A 209 6.36 15.01 5.00
CA ALA A 209 6.83 16.16 4.21
C ALA A 209 8.36 16.10 3.97
N ALA A 210 9.16 15.71 4.98
CA ALA A 210 10.59 15.52 4.83
C ALA A 210 10.94 14.50 3.74
N LYS A 211 10.22 13.35 3.70
CA LYS A 211 10.41 12.34 2.65
C LYS A 211 10.01 12.86 1.26
N GLN A 212 8.90 13.60 1.16
CA GLN A 212 8.46 14.18 -0.11
C GLN A 212 9.44 15.25 -0.63
N VAL A 213 9.96 16.07 0.25
CA VAL A 213 10.97 17.08 -0.07
C VAL A 213 12.29 16.43 -0.48
N ALA A 214 12.73 15.40 0.24
CA ALA A 214 13.98 14.70 -0.06
C ALA A 214 14.00 14.08 -1.48
N MET A 215 12.85 13.67 -2.00
CA MET A 215 12.71 13.16 -3.38
C MET A 215 12.93 14.20 -4.47
N LEU A 216 12.96 15.49 -4.14
CA LEU A 216 13.19 16.57 -5.12
C LEU A 216 14.67 16.75 -5.46
N PHE A 217 15.55 16.29 -4.60
CA PHE A 217 17.00 16.46 -4.73
C PHE A 217 17.64 15.33 -5.53
N GLN A 218 18.81 15.63 -6.08
CA GLN A 218 19.64 14.62 -6.70
C GLN A 218 20.00 13.51 -5.69
N PRO A 219 20.18 12.26 -6.15
CA PRO A 219 20.55 11.16 -5.28
C PRO A 219 21.74 11.49 -4.37
N SER A 220 21.67 11.08 -3.13
CA SER A 220 22.68 11.29 -2.06
C SER A 220 22.77 12.71 -1.50
N LYS A 221 22.08 13.71 -2.04
CA LYS A 221 22.17 15.10 -1.59
C LYS A 221 21.33 15.40 -0.36
N ALA A 222 20.09 14.91 -0.34
CA ALA A 222 19.20 15.08 0.80
C ALA A 222 19.51 14.08 1.91
N LYS A 223 19.63 14.59 3.13
CA LYS A 223 19.76 13.80 4.36
C LYS A 223 18.60 14.12 5.27
N ILE A 224 17.93 13.12 5.81
CA ILE A 224 16.87 13.33 6.79
C ILE A 224 17.49 13.19 8.19
N MET A 225 17.33 14.23 8.98
CA MET A 225 17.73 14.26 10.38
C MET A 225 16.57 13.75 11.24
N THR A 226 16.86 12.79 12.10
CA THR A 226 15.91 12.32 13.11
C THR A 226 16.29 12.95 14.44
N LEU A 227 15.37 13.73 15.02
CA LEU A 227 15.59 14.30 16.35
C LEU A 227 15.49 13.20 17.42
N PRO A 228 16.26 13.32 18.52
CA PRO A 228 16.16 12.38 19.65
C PRO A 228 14.73 12.32 20.21
N ASN A 229 14.35 11.16 20.75
CA ASN A 229 13.03 10.97 21.34
C ASN A 229 12.73 12.01 22.42
N GLY A 230 11.51 12.57 22.39
CA GLY A 230 11.05 13.58 23.33
C GLY A 230 11.18 15.03 22.84
N TYR A 231 11.80 15.26 21.67
CA TYR A 231 11.90 16.58 21.08
C TYR A 231 11.08 16.64 19.78
N LYS A 232 10.29 17.73 19.66
CA LYS A 232 9.43 17.93 18.50
C LYS A 232 10.20 18.56 17.34
N ASP A 233 10.95 19.63 17.62
CA ASP A 233 11.59 20.49 16.63
C ASP A 233 12.95 21.02 17.13
N ALA A 234 13.69 21.70 16.27
CA ALA A 234 14.99 22.27 16.62
C ALA A 234 14.90 23.36 17.70
N ASN A 235 13.82 24.15 17.71
CA ASN A 235 13.62 25.18 18.72
C ASN A 235 13.36 24.57 20.10
N ASP A 236 12.68 23.45 20.18
CA ASP A 236 12.47 22.73 21.43
C ASP A 236 13.80 22.27 22.04
N MET A 237 14.71 21.75 21.21
CA MET A 237 16.07 21.38 21.65
C MET A 237 16.89 22.60 22.11
N LEU A 238 16.79 23.76 21.42
CA LEU A 238 17.45 24.99 21.87
C LEU A 238 16.93 25.47 23.23
N ARG A 239 15.61 25.44 23.41
CA ARG A 239 14.96 25.82 24.69
C ARG A 239 15.42 24.97 25.86
N GLN A 240 15.82 23.73 25.60
CA GLN A 240 16.29 22.78 26.61
C GLN A 240 17.83 22.66 26.68
N ASN A 241 18.59 23.53 26.00
CA ASN A 241 20.07 23.55 25.95
C ASN A 241 20.69 22.24 25.41
N LYS A 242 20.07 21.61 24.43
CA LYS A 242 20.49 20.32 23.88
C LYS A 242 21.42 20.46 22.66
N HIS A 243 22.45 21.30 22.79
CA HIS A 243 23.40 21.58 21.71
C HIS A 243 24.15 20.32 21.26
N LYS A 244 24.66 19.55 22.21
CA LYS A 244 25.46 18.37 21.90
C LYS A 244 24.63 17.31 21.16
N GLU A 245 23.47 17.01 21.69
CA GLU A 245 22.55 16.03 21.13
C GLU A 245 22.05 16.44 19.73
N PHE A 246 21.83 17.76 19.51
CA PHE A 246 21.45 18.27 18.19
C PHE A 246 22.58 18.12 17.18
N ILE A 247 23.82 18.48 17.57
CA ILE A 247 25.01 18.36 16.71
C ILE A 247 25.24 16.89 16.34
N GLU A 248 25.13 15.96 17.31
CA GLU A 248 25.24 14.53 17.06
C GLU A 248 24.17 14.03 16.08
N ALA A 249 22.91 14.42 16.25
CA ALA A 249 21.81 14.08 15.35
C ALA A 249 22.02 14.67 13.94
N TRP A 250 22.53 15.90 13.85
CA TRP A 250 22.81 16.55 12.58
C TRP A 250 23.92 15.83 11.78
N TRP A 251 25.01 15.44 12.42
CA TRP A 251 26.09 14.72 11.76
C TRP A 251 25.73 13.26 11.44
N SER A 252 24.83 12.67 12.21
CA SER A 252 24.31 11.32 11.96
C SER A 252 23.12 11.27 11.00
N ALA A 253 22.70 12.42 10.44
CA ALA A 253 21.62 12.50 9.48
C ALA A 253 21.88 11.56 8.28
N LYS A 254 20.91 10.68 8.01
CA LYS A 254 21.05 9.64 6.98
C LYS A 254 20.65 10.17 5.61
N VAL A 255 21.40 9.76 4.60
CA VAL A 255 21.03 10.00 3.21
C VAL A 255 19.63 9.41 2.97
N TYR A 256 18.75 10.21 2.37
CA TYR A 256 17.42 9.73 2.03
C TYR A 256 17.51 8.56 1.04
N THR A 257 16.96 7.46 1.43
CA THR A 257 16.80 6.27 0.59
C THR A 257 15.31 6.11 0.26
N PRO A 258 14.92 6.13 -1.03
CA PRO A 258 13.52 5.91 -1.41
C PRO A 258 12.98 4.59 -0.87
N SER A 259 11.67 4.54 -0.61
CA SER A 259 11.01 3.31 -0.17
C SER A 259 11.24 2.17 -1.18
N GLY A 260 11.55 0.98 -0.67
CA GLY A 260 11.87 -0.19 -1.51
C GLY A 260 13.35 -0.36 -1.84
N VAL A 261 14.22 0.62 -1.49
CA VAL A 261 15.68 0.46 -1.54
C VAL A 261 16.21 0.24 -0.12
N ILE A 262 16.81 -0.91 0.13
CA ILE A 262 17.28 -1.31 1.47
C ILE A 262 18.82 -1.36 1.47
N ASN A 263 19.42 -0.75 2.48
CA ASN A 263 20.82 -0.96 2.78
C ASN A 263 20.97 -2.26 3.60
N VAL A 264 21.39 -3.33 2.94
CA VAL A 264 21.46 -4.68 3.55
C VAL A 264 22.37 -4.71 4.79
N SER A 265 23.47 -3.95 4.79
CA SER A 265 24.40 -3.93 5.93
C SER A 265 23.78 -3.28 7.18
N GLU A 266 22.91 -2.29 7.02
CA GLU A 266 22.17 -1.66 8.12
C GLU A 266 20.96 -2.47 8.58
N SER A 267 20.42 -3.31 7.70
CA SER A 267 19.22 -4.15 7.95
C SER A 267 19.58 -5.56 8.40
N LYS A 268 20.81 -5.80 8.84
CA LYS A 268 21.26 -7.14 9.28
C LYS A 268 20.42 -7.68 10.44
N ALA A 269 20.07 -6.85 11.40
CA ALA A 269 19.24 -7.26 12.54
C ALA A 269 17.84 -7.69 12.05
N ASP A 270 17.20 -6.89 11.21
CA ASP A 270 15.86 -7.17 10.66
C ASP A 270 15.85 -8.45 9.82
N PHE A 271 16.98 -8.75 9.14
CA PHE A 271 17.12 -9.99 8.37
C PHE A 271 17.04 -11.24 9.25
N PHE A 272 17.62 -11.21 10.46
CA PHE A 272 17.61 -12.34 11.39
C PHE A 272 16.34 -12.38 12.27
N ASP A 273 15.68 -11.23 12.48
CA ASP A 273 14.45 -11.10 13.27
C ASP A 273 13.19 -11.30 12.42
N ARG A 274 13.32 -11.86 11.21
CA ARG A 274 12.17 -12.13 10.36
C ARG A 274 11.31 -13.24 10.96
N GLU A 275 10.02 -12.99 11.05
CA GLU A 275 9.04 -14.03 11.35
C GLU A 275 9.13 -15.16 10.32
N LYS A 276 9.20 -16.41 10.78
CA LYS A 276 9.06 -17.55 9.88
C LYS A 276 7.65 -17.52 9.32
N LYS A 277 7.53 -17.44 8.00
CA LYS A 277 6.25 -17.68 7.35
C LYS A 277 5.83 -19.10 7.65
N GLU A 278 4.68 -19.27 8.27
CA GLU A 278 4.12 -20.59 8.54
C GLU A 278 3.79 -21.29 7.23
N SER A 279 4.12 -22.56 7.15
CA SER A 279 3.74 -23.42 6.04
C SER A 279 2.83 -24.53 6.54
N VAL A 280 1.73 -24.74 5.83
CA VAL A 280 0.79 -25.83 6.05
C VAL A 280 1.06 -26.92 5.01
N LEU A 281 1.29 -28.14 5.44
CA LEU A 281 1.48 -29.24 4.50
C LEU A 281 0.22 -29.41 3.64
N TYR A 282 0.39 -29.83 2.38
CA TYR A 282 -0.73 -30.29 1.56
C TYR A 282 -1.26 -31.64 2.08
N PRO A 283 -2.50 -32.01 1.79
CA PRO A 283 -3.04 -33.33 2.16
C PRO A 283 -2.31 -34.51 1.47
N TRP A 284 -1.46 -34.23 0.49
CA TRP A 284 -0.76 -35.23 -0.34
C TRP A 284 0.75 -35.18 -0.13
N LYS A 285 1.32 -36.33 0.16
CA LYS A 285 2.72 -36.47 0.56
C LYS A 285 3.69 -36.12 -0.58
N GLU A 286 3.47 -36.65 -1.79
CA GLU A 286 4.38 -36.42 -2.92
C GLU A 286 4.40 -34.93 -3.32
N LEU A 287 3.28 -34.20 -3.17
CA LEU A 287 3.26 -32.78 -3.41
C LEU A 287 4.09 -32.02 -2.38
N ASN A 288 4.08 -32.46 -1.12
CA ASN A 288 4.91 -31.89 -0.05
C ASN A 288 6.40 -32.13 -0.27
N GLU A 289 6.78 -33.30 -0.84
CA GLU A 289 8.18 -33.60 -1.18
C GLU A 289 8.76 -32.58 -2.16
N LYS A 290 7.94 -32.03 -3.07
CA LYS A 290 8.36 -31.00 -4.02
C LYS A 290 8.20 -29.57 -3.51
N LEU A 291 7.13 -29.26 -2.78
CA LEU A 291 6.75 -27.89 -2.46
C LEU A 291 7.01 -27.50 -1.00
N TYR A 292 7.24 -28.46 -0.10
CA TYR A 292 7.40 -28.24 1.36
C TYR A 292 6.19 -27.51 1.99
N GLY A 293 4.99 -27.75 1.49
CA GLY A 293 3.75 -27.16 1.97
C GLY A 293 3.31 -25.89 1.26
N LEU A 294 2.14 -25.43 1.67
CA LEU A 294 1.48 -24.20 1.25
C LEU A 294 1.91 -23.08 2.21
N ARG A 295 2.30 -21.92 1.71
CA ARG A 295 2.83 -20.81 2.51
C ARG A 295 1.97 -19.56 2.41
N GLN A 296 1.81 -18.88 3.54
CA GLN A 296 1.24 -17.54 3.55
C GLN A 296 2.14 -16.57 2.77
N GLY A 297 1.52 -15.59 2.08
CA GLY A 297 2.20 -14.65 1.21
C GLY A 297 2.59 -15.22 -0.16
N GLU A 298 2.03 -16.38 -0.54
CA GLU A 298 2.18 -16.96 -1.88
C GLU A 298 0.85 -16.95 -2.65
N LEU A 299 0.97 -16.74 -3.96
CA LEU A 299 -0.11 -16.93 -4.93
C LEU A 299 0.08 -18.28 -5.63
N VAL A 300 -0.74 -19.26 -5.28
CA VAL A 300 -0.72 -20.61 -5.85
C VAL A 300 -1.84 -20.73 -6.88
N THR A 301 -1.51 -21.16 -8.10
CA THR A 301 -2.50 -21.41 -9.14
C THR A 301 -2.71 -22.90 -9.33
N LEU A 302 -3.95 -23.35 -9.19
CA LEU A 302 -4.41 -24.69 -9.58
C LEU A 302 -5.00 -24.61 -10.99
N THR A 303 -4.57 -25.47 -11.89
CA THR A 303 -5.08 -25.49 -13.26
C THR A 303 -5.36 -26.90 -13.77
N GLY A 304 -6.21 -27.00 -14.76
CA GLY A 304 -6.57 -28.29 -15.37
C GLY A 304 -7.68 -28.12 -16.40
N GLY A 305 -7.84 -29.11 -17.27
CA GLY A 305 -8.95 -29.18 -18.21
C GLY A 305 -10.31 -29.21 -17.51
N THR A 306 -11.38 -28.94 -18.27
CA THR A 306 -12.75 -29.02 -17.75
C THR A 306 -13.07 -30.47 -17.36
N GLY A 307 -13.69 -30.67 -16.19
CA GLY A 307 -14.10 -32.00 -15.70
C GLY A 307 -12.96 -32.86 -15.13
N LEU A 308 -11.70 -32.38 -15.05
CA LEU A 308 -10.57 -33.16 -14.55
C LEU A 308 -10.43 -33.18 -13.02
N GLY A 309 -11.42 -32.67 -12.29
CA GLY A 309 -11.46 -32.75 -10.82
C GLY A 309 -10.87 -31.54 -10.08
N LYS A 310 -10.76 -30.36 -10.74
CA LYS A 310 -10.30 -29.12 -10.06
C LYS A 310 -11.08 -28.83 -8.79
N SER A 311 -12.42 -28.81 -8.88
CA SER A 311 -13.27 -28.54 -7.71
C SER A 311 -13.12 -29.59 -6.61
N SER A 312 -12.87 -30.87 -6.95
CA SER A 312 -12.60 -31.90 -5.94
C SER A 312 -11.28 -31.66 -5.22
N VAL A 313 -10.21 -31.31 -5.96
CA VAL A 313 -8.90 -30.93 -5.37
C VAL A 313 -9.05 -29.68 -4.51
N THR A 314 -9.80 -28.67 -4.97
CA THR A 314 -10.06 -27.45 -4.21
C THR A 314 -10.80 -27.74 -2.91
N ARG A 315 -11.82 -28.61 -2.93
CA ARG A 315 -12.56 -29.06 -1.73
C ARG A 315 -11.69 -29.77 -0.71
N GLU A 316 -10.81 -30.67 -1.15
CA GLU A 316 -9.85 -31.33 -0.26
C GLU A 316 -8.92 -30.29 0.39
N LEU A 317 -8.47 -29.28 -0.34
CA LEU A 317 -7.66 -28.20 0.21
C LEU A 317 -8.44 -27.29 1.16
N GLU A 318 -9.68 -26.93 0.83
CA GLU A 318 -10.57 -26.15 1.71
C GLU A 318 -10.77 -26.87 3.05
N HIS A 319 -11.20 -28.12 3.00
CA HIS A 319 -11.38 -28.94 4.19
C HIS A 319 -10.07 -29.09 4.98
N TRP A 320 -8.96 -29.36 4.29
CA TRP A 320 -7.64 -29.53 4.92
C TRP A 320 -7.19 -28.29 5.67
N LEU A 321 -7.27 -27.11 5.05
CA LEU A 321 -6.93 -25.85 5.69
C LEU A 321 -7.81 -25.58 6.92
N ILE A 322 -9.10 -25.86 6.84
CA ILE A 322 -10.03 -25.70 7.95
C ILE A 322 -9.70 -26.69 9.10
N LYS A 323 -9.33 -27.92 8.78
CA LYS A 323 -9.11 -28.98 9.77
C LYS A 323 -7.73 -28.91 10.44
N GLU A 324 -6.69 -28.68 9.63
CA GLU A 324 -5.29 -28.78 10.08
C GLU A 324 -4.70 -27.46 10.58
N THR A 325 -5.44 -26.35 10.46
CA THR A 325 -5.02 -25.05 10.97
C THR A 325 -6.04 -24.47 11.93
N THR A 326 -5.63 -23.42 12.67
CA THR A 326 -6.55 -22.56 13.43
C THR A 326 -6.90 -21.28 12.66
N ASP A 327 -6.44 -21.16 11.42
CA ASP A 327 -6.60 -19.99 10.59
C ASP A 327 -8.03 -19.83 10.06
N ASN A 328 -8.47 -18.61 9.83
CA ASN A 328 -9.69 -18.33 9.11
C ASN A 328 -9.47 -18.48 7.60
N VAL A 329 -10.47 -19.06 6.93
CA VAL A 329 -10.44 -19.35 5.49
C VAL A 329 -11.55 -18.60 4.77
N GLY A 330 -11.15 -17.85 3.73
CA GLY A 330 -12.08 -17.16 2.83
C GLY A 330 -12.27 -17.97 1.53
N ILE A 331 -13.51 -18.15 1.08
CA ILE A 331 -13.83 -18.90 -0.14
C ILE A 331 -14.67 -18.01 -1.06
N ILE A 332 -14.19 -17.82 -2.28
CA ILE A 332 -14.90 -17.14 -3.36
C ILE A 332 -15.15 -18.14 -4.47
N SER A 333 -16.29 -18.84 -4.40
CA SER A 333 -16.77 -19.69 -5.47
C SER A 333 -17.71 -18.89 -6.37
N LEU A 334 -17.36 -18.79 -7.65
CA LEU A 334 -18.11 -18.00 -8.63
C LEU A 334 -18.98 -18.89 -9.55
N GLU A 335 -18.81 -20.20 -9.50
CA GLU A 335 -19.54 -21.17 -10.32
C GLU A 335 -20.71 -21.83 -9.58
N GLU A 336 -20.73 -21.78 -8.25
CA GLU A 336 -21.74 -22.48 -7.47
C GLU A 336 -22.28 -21.66 -6.30
N ASP A 337 -23.44 -22.06 -5.81
CA ASP A 337 -24.05 -21.48 -4.61
C ASP A 337 -23.25 -21.86 -3.36
N TRP A 338 -23.23 -20.96 -2.38
CA TRP A 338 -22.47 -21.14 -1.14
C TRP A 338 -22.88 -22.41 -0.37
N ARG A 339 -24.17 -22.84 -0.46
CA ARG A 339 -24.64 -24.07 0.18
C ARG A 339 -23.96 -25.29 -0.42
N ARG A 340 -23.78 -25.30 -1.75
CA ARG A 340 -23.07 -26.38 -2.42
C ARG A 340 -21.60 -26.42 -2.08
N THR A 341 -21.00 -25.26 -1.85
CA THR A 341 -19.63 -25.17 -1.32
C THR A 341 -19.54 -25.79 0.06
N VAL A 342 -20.46 -25.44 0.97
CA VAL A 342 -20.53 -26.03 2.31
C VAL A 342 -20.80 -27.54 2.24
N ASP A 343 -21.80 -27.98 1.48
CA ASP A 343 -22.08 -29.42 1.30
C ASP A 343 -20.85 -30.18 0.79
N GLY A 344 -20.03 -29.56 -0.07
CA GLY A 344 -18.76 -30.12 -0.53
C GLY A 344 -17.75 -30.33 0.60
N ILE A 345 -17.57 -29.32 1.45
CA ILE A 345 -16.65 -29.38 2.61
C ILE A 345 -17.16 -30.45 3.62
N LEU A 346 -18.45 -30.43 3.94
CA LEU A 346 -19.05 -31.39 4.86
C LEU A 346 -19.03 -32.83 4.30
N SER A 347 -19.09 -33.00 2.98
CA SER A 347 -18.94 -34.29 2.34
C SER A 347 -17.57 -34.91 2.57
N ILE A 348 -16.54 -34.08 2.58
CA ILE A 348 -15.18 -34.53 2.90
C ILE A 348 -15.09 -34.97 4.38
N GLU A 349 -15.65 -34.19 5.30
CA GLU A 349 -15.67 -34.53 6.73
C GLU A 349 -16.48 -35.79 7.03
N ALA A 350 -17.65 -35.91 6.41
CA ALA A 350 -18.50 -37.06 6.55
C ALA A 350 -17.97 -38.33 5.83
N ASN A 351 -16.96 -38.20 5.00
CA ASN A 351 -16.49 -39.23 4.07
C ASN A 351 -17.64 -39.81 3.24
N ALA A 352 -18.58 -38.97 2.81
CA ALA A 352 -19.80 -39.33 2.08
C ALA A 352 -20.28 -38.16 1.21
N ARG A 353 -20.89 -38.44 0.06
CA ARG A 353 -21.35 -37.40 -0.89
C ARG A 353 -22.64 -36.73 -0.43
N LEU A 354 -22.63 -35.90 0.62
CA LEU A 354 -23.81 -35.25 1.20
C LEU A 354 -24.55 -34.30 0.24
N TYR A 355 -23.93 -33.89 -0.85
CA TYR A 355 -24.58 -33.13 -1.93
C TYR A 355 -25.52 -33.98 -2.81
N ILE A 356 -25.58 -35.33 -2.58
CA ILE A 356 -26.52 -36.25 -3.22
C ILE A 356 -27.62 -36.54 -2.20
N ASP A 357 -28.88 -36.20 -2.54
CA ASP A 357 -30.01 -36.31 -1.61
C ASP A 357 -30.17 -37.69 -1.02
N GLN A 358 -30.06 -38.76 -1.84
CA GLN A 358 -30.19 -40.17 -1.38
C GLN A 358 -29.06 -40.58 -0.41
N VAL A 359 -27.88 -39.94 -0.49
CA VAL A 359 -26.79 -40.18 0.45
C VAL A 359 -27.05 -39.38 1.72
N ARG A 360 -27.45 -38.11 1.59
CA ARG A 360 -27.76 -37.23 2.71
C ARG A 360 -28.87 -37.75 3.61
N GLU A 361 -29.90 -38.36 3.03
CA GLU A 361 -31.04 -38.98 3.76
C GLU A 361 -30.61 -40.16 4.65
N GLN A 362 -29.41 -40.71 4.49
CA GLN A 362 -28.87 -41.78 5.34
C GLN A 362 -28.33 -41.24 6.68
N PHE A 363 -28.15 -39.93 6.79
CA PHE A 363 -27.65 -39.26 7.99
C PHE A 363 -28.78 -38.53 8.71
N THR A 364 -28.75 -38.59 10.02
CA THR A 364 -29.66 -37.82 10.87
C THR A 364 -29.28 -36.31 10.84
N PRO A 365 -30.24 -35.41 11.12
CA PRO A 365 -29.94 -33.99 11.26
C PRO A 365 -28.84 -33.69 12.29
N GLU A 366 -28.78 -34.48 13.37
CA GLU A 366 -27.78 -34.33 14.43
C GLU A 366 -26.37 -34.72 13.95
N GLU A 367 -26.26 -35.79 13.15
CA GLU A 367 -24.97 -36.14 12.52
C GLU A 367 -24.50 -35.08 11.56
N ILE A 368 -25.41 -34.51 10.75
CA ILE A 368 -25.06 -33.42 9.84
C ILE A 368 -24.63 -32.18 10.63
N ASP A 369 -25.31 -31.84 11.72
CA ASP A 369 -24.95 -30.73 12.59
C ASP A 369 -23.54 -30.92 13.22
N ASN A 370 -23.21 -32.16 13.60
CA ASN A 370 -21.87 -32.48 14.08
C ASN A 370 -20.78 -32.26 13.02
N PHE A 371 -21.05 -32.53 11.75
CA PHE A 371 -20.09 -32.22 10.68
C PHE A 371 -19.89 -30.70 10.51
N PHE A 372 -20.91 -29.90 10.80
CA PHE A 372 -20.79 -28.43 10.77
C PHE A 372 -19.78 -27.87 11.79
N ASN A 373 -19.51 -28.62 12.86
CA ASN A 373 -18.58 -28.15 13.92
C ASN A 373 -17.18 -27.88 13.40
N ILE A 374 -16.76 -28.45 12.25
CA ILE A 374 -15.47 -28.15 11.62
C ILE A 374 -15.36 -26.69 11.16
N LEU A 375 -16.50 -26.03 10.88
CA LEU A 375 -16.55 -24.66 10.39
C LEU A 375 -16.39 -23.62 11.51
N TYR A 376 -16.35 -24.06 12.77
CA TYR A 376 -16.19 -23.23 13.96
C TYR A 376 -14.89 -23.55 14.69
N ASP A 377 -14.43 -22.62 15.52
CA ASP A 377 -13.42 -22.93 16.53
C ASP A 377 -14.05 -23.58 17.77
N GLY A 378 -13.21 -23.94 18.75
CA GLY A 378 -13.67 -24.55 20.00
C GLY A 378 -14.56 -23.65 20.87
N GLU A 379 -14.67 -22.35 20.54
CA GLU A 379 -15.47 -21.33 21.20
C GLU A 379 -16.75 -20.95 20.39
N ASN A 380 -17.04 -21.66 19.32
CA ASN A 380 -18.11 -21.41 18.35
C ASN A 380 -17.97 -20.10 17.55
N GLU A 381 -16.75 -19.60 17.37
CA GLU A 381 -16.47 -18.51 16.44
C GLU A 381 -16.36 -19.02 15.00
N ASN A 382 -16.94 -18.27 14.07
CA ASN A 382 -16.94 -18.63 12.66
C ASN A 382 -15.52 -18.48 12.07
N ARG A 383 -15.02 -19.54 11.46
CA ARG A 383 -13.71 -19.60 10.82
C ARG A 383 -13.77 -19.60 9.29
N VAL A 384 -14.94 -19.79 8.71
CA VAL A 384 -15.11 -19.94 7.26
C VAL A 384 -15.99 -18.82 6.71
N TRP A 385 -15.47 -18.07 5.77
CA TRP A 385 -16.15 -16.95 5.14
C TRP A 385 -16.36 -17.23 3.65
N ILE A 386 -17.60 -17.33 3.23
CA ILE A 386 -17.94 -17.70 1.85
C ILE A 386 -18.63 -16.54 1.14
N HIS A 387 -18.20 -16.25 -0.08
CA HIS A 387 -18.88 -15.30 -0.94
C HIS A 387 -20.17 -15.93 -1.52
N ALA A 388 -21.31 -15.41 -1.13
CA ALA A 388 -22.57 -15.76 -1.77
C ALA A 388 -22.70 -15.02 -3.11
N HIS A 389 -22.73 -15.75 -4.21
CA HIS A 389 -22.86 -15.18 -5.55
C HIS A 389 -24.33 -14.89 -5.85
N PHE A 390 -24.68 -13.60 -5.92
CA PHE A 390 -25.96 -13.14 -6.47
C PHE A 390 -25.71 -11.88 -7.31
N GLY A 391 -25.89 -12.00 -8.64
CA GLY A 391 -25.83 -10.86 -9.56
C GLY A 391 -24.48 -10.63 -10.24
N THR A 392 -24.42 -9.57 -11.04
CA THR A 392 -23.19 -9.11 -11.73
C THR A 392 -22.22 -8.52 -10.72
N ASN A 393 -21.22 -9.28 -10.34
CA ASN A 393 -20.14 -8.76 -9.51
C ASN A 393 -19.15 -8.00 -10.39
N SER A 394 -18.94 -6.72 -10.13
CA SER A 394 -17.81 -6.01 -10.71
C SER A 394 -16.50 -6.60 -10.16
N ILE A 395 -15.45 -6.58 -10.97
CA ILE A 395 -14.12 -7.02 -10.50
C ILE A 395 -13.71 -6.29 -9.22
N ASP A 396 -13.99 -4.99 -9.13
CA ASP A 396 -13.65 -4.19 -7.96
C ASP A 396 -14.38 -4.66 -6.68
N GLU A 397 -15.63 -5.07 -6.80
CA GLU A 397 -16.37 -5.65 -5.67
C GLU A 397 -15.75 -6.96 -5.18
N ILE A 398 -15.32 -7.84 -6.07
CA ILE A 398 -14.65 -9.09 -5.68
C ILE A 398 -13.33 -8.79 -4.98
N PHE A 399 -12.52 -7.87 -5.50
CA PHE A 399 -11.28 -7.48 -4.83
C PHE A 399 -11.52 -6.84 -3.45
N ASN A 400 -12.57 -6.04 -3.31
CA ASN A 400 -12.96 -5.48 -2.01
C ASN A 400 -13.38 -6.58 -1.03
N LYS A 401 -14.11 -7.61 -1.50
CA LYS A 401 -14.49 -8.78 -0.68
C LYS A 401 -13.27 -9.60 -0.26
N ILE A 402 -12.31 -9.84 -1.18
CA ILE A 402 -11.03 -10.49 -0.83
C ILE A 402 -10.31 -9.71 0.28
N ARG A 403 -10.16 -8.38 0.12
CA ARG A 403 -9.55 -7.53 1.15
C ARG A 403 -10.32 -7.55 2.46
N PHE A 404 -11.64 -7.53 2.42
CA PHE A 404 -12.49 -7.62 3.60
C PHE A 404 -12.28 -8.94 4.34
N MET A 405 -12.29 -10.08 3.63
CA MET A 405 -12.04 -11.40 4.23
C MET A 405 -10.66 -11.44 4.91
N ILE A 406 -9.62 -10.90 4.27
CA ILE A 406 -8.26 -10.92 4.83
C ILE A 406 -8.13 -9.95 6.01
N ILE A 407 -8.59 -8.70 5.87
CA ILE A 407 -8.30 -7.63 6.83
C ILE A 407 -9.32 -7.62 7.99
N ALA A 408 -10.62 -7.75 7.69
CA ALA A 408 -11.67 -7.63 8.68
C ALA A 408 -12.05 -8.99 9.30
N CYS A 409 -11.97 -10.08 8.55
CA CYS A 409 -12.27 -11.42 9.03
C CYS A 409 -11.01 -12.24 9.36
N ASP A 410 -9.83 -11.63 9.29
CA ASP A 410 -8.52 -12.24 9.57
C ASP A 410 -8.27 -13.57 8.83
N CYS A 411 -8.79 -13.70 7.59
CA CYS A 411 -8.55 -14.87 6.79
C CYS A 411 -7.08 -14.92 6.36
N LYS A 412 -6.37 -15.97 6.77
CA LYS A 412 -4.97 -16.20 6.37
C LYS A 412 -4.88 -16.87 5.00
N TRP A 413 -5.94 -17.54 4.60
CA TRP A 413 -6.06 -18.25 3.34
C TRP A 413 -7.30 -17.78 2.59
N VAL A 414 -7.15 -17.51 1.28
CA VAL A 414 -8.29 -17.20 0.41
C VAL A 414 -8.22 -18.05 -0.84
N ILE A 415 -9.33 -18.72 -1.14
CA ILE A 415 -9.49 -19.57 -2.33
C ILE A 415 -10.44 -18.86 -3.30
N VAL A 416 -10.04 -18.75 -4.57
CA VAL A 416 -10.82 -18.10 -5.64
C VAL A 416 -11.05 -19.11 -6.77
N ASP A 417 -12.27 -19.61 -6.89
CA ASP A 417 -12.71 -20.56 -7.93
C ASP A 417 -13.78 -19.88 -8.81
N HIS A 418 -13.51 -19.50 -10.07
CA HIS A 418 -12.24 -19.51 -10.76
C HIS A 418 -12.02 -18.17 -11.53
N LEU A 419 -10.77 -17.93 -11.92
CA LEU A 419 -10.30 -16.70 -12.60
C LEU A 419 -11.17 -16.27 -13.81
N HIS A 420 -11.56 -17.21 -14.68
CA HIS A 420 -12.23 -16.87 -15.94
C HIS A 420 -13.68 -16.38 -15.76
N MET A 421 -14.30 -16.66 -14.61
CA MET A 421 -15.59 -16.04 -14.26
C MET A 421 -15.43 -14.56 -13.93
N LEU A 422 -14.30 -14.16 -13.33
CA LEU A 422 -13.98 -12.75 -13.13
C LEU A 422 -13.79 -12.01 -14.46
N VAL A 423 -13.20 -12.70 -15.44
CA VAL A 423 -12.98 -12.13 -16.79
C VAL A 423 -14.29 -11.98 -17.55
N SER A 424 -15.17 -12.99 -17.51
CA SER A 424 -16.44 -12.98 -18.22
C SER A 424 -17.45 -11.95 -17.71
N ALA A 425 -17.26 -11.43 -16.50
CA ALA A 425 -18.07 -10.34 -15.95
C ALA A 425 -17.81 -8.98 -16.62
N ILE A 426 -16.77 -8.86 -17.45
CA ILE A 426 -16.46 -7.66 -18.23
C ILE A 426 -16.98 -7.87 -19.66
N ALA A 427 -18.03 -7.15 -20.02
CA ALA A 427 -18.74 -7.32 -21.31
C ALA A 427 -17.94 -6.88 -22.54
N GLU A 428 -16.89 -6.04 -22.42
CA GLU A 428 -16.13 -5.50 -23.55
C GLU A 428 -14.65 -5.33 -23.19
N GLY A 429 -13.75 -6.06 -23.87
CA GLY A 429 -12.32 -5.85 -23.72
C GLY A 429 -11.46 -7.03 -24.18
N ASP A 430 -10.16 -6.81 -24.23
CA ASP A 430 -9.14 -7.83 -24.48
C ASP A 430 -9.03 -8.75 -23.24
N GLU A 431 -9.50 -10.00 -23.36
CA GLU A 431 -9.43 -11.04 -22.30
C GLU A 431 -8.02 -11.10 -21.67
N ARG A 432 -6.99 -10.99 -22.49
CA ARG A 432 -5.60 -11.06 -22.04
C ARG A 432 -5.25 -9.90 -21.11
N ARG A 433 -5.58 -8.66 -21.47
CA ARG A 433 -5.32 -7.48 -20.64
C ARG A 433 -6.08 -7.54 -19.32
N THR A 434 -7.29 -8.06 -19.37
CA THR A 434 -8.13 -8.25 -18.20
C THR A 434 -7.49 -9.24 -17.23
N ILE A 435 -7.00 -10.38 -17.72
CA ILE A 435 -6.28 -11.37 -16.92
C ILE A 435 -5.00 -10.77 -16.33
N ASP A 436 -4.22 -10.02 -17.12
CA ASP A 436 -3.00 -9.34 -16.65
C ASP A 436 -3.30 -8.40 -15.48
N ASN A 437 -4.38 -7.62 -15.58
CA ASN A 437 -4.81 -6.70 -14.52
C ASN A 437 -5.25 -7.47 -13.26
N ILE A 438 -6.08 -8.52 -13.41
CA ILE A 438 -6.55 -9.34 -12.29
C ILE A 438 -5.35 -9.97 -11.57
N MET A 439 -4.45 -10.61 -12.30
CA MET A 439 -3.27 -11.26 -11.73
C MET A 439 -2.36 -10.27 -11.00
N THR A 440 -2.16 -9.08 -11.56
CA THR A 440 -1.37 -8.01 -10.92
C THR A 440 -2.02 -7.57 -9.62
N ARG A 441 -3.35 -7.39 -9.59
CA ARG A 441 -4.08 -6.98 -8.38
C ARG A 441 -4.08 -8.07 -7.31
N LEU A 442 -4.26 -9.35 -7.69
CA LEU A 442 -4.17 -10.48 -6.75
C LEU A 442 -2.76 -10.56 -6.14
N ARG A 443 -1.72 -10.40 -6.97
CA ARG A 443 -0.34 -10.38 -6.48
C ARG A 443 -0.11 -9.23 -5.49
N SER A 444 -0.59 -8.02 -5.81
CA SER A 444 -0.48 -6.87 -4.89
C SER A 444 -1.17 -7.14 -3.55
N ILE A 445 -2.36 -7.74 -3.55
CA ILE A 445 -3.07 -8.11 -2.31
C ILE A 445 -2.23 -9.08 -1.48
N VAL A 446 -1.69 -10.13 -2.10
CA VAL A 446 -0.83 -11.11 -1.41
C VAL A 446 0.40 -10.45 -0.80
N GLU A 447 1.06 -9.55 -1.53
CA GLU A 447 2.23 -8.81 -1.05
C GLU A 447 1.91 -7.81 0.07
N GLU A 448 0.78 -7.11 -0.05
CA GLU A 448 0.35 -6.11 0.94
C GLU A 448 -0.12 -6.75 2.25
N THR A 449 -0.78 -7.90 2.18
CA THR A 449 -1.45 -8.50 3.33
C THR A 449 -0.70 -9.68 3.94
N GLY A 450 0.17 -10.33 3.16
CA GLY A 450 0.84 -11.55 3.55
C GLY A 450 -0.05 -12.81 3.56
N ALA A 451 -1.32 -12.72 3.14
CA ALA A 451 -2.22 -13.88 3.08
C ALA A 451 -1.82 -14.85 1.97
N GLY A 452 -2.07 -16.14 2.17
CA GLY A 452 -1.96 -17.16 1.13
C GLY A 452 -3.20 -17.15 0.22
N LEU A 453 -2.99 -17.14 -1.09
CA LEU A 453 -4.08 -17.12 -2.05
C LEU A 453 -3.98 -18.31 -3.01
N ILE A 454 -5.06 -19.09 -3.13
CA ILE A 454 -5.20 -20.20 -4.07
C ILE A 454 -6.16 -19.76 -5.16
N LEU A 455 -5.69 -19.76 -6.40
CA LEU A 455 -6.45 -19.36 -7.58
C LEU A 455 -6.70 -20.56 -8.48
N VAL A 456 -7.93 -20.82 -8.82
CA VAL A 456 -8.28 -21.84 -9.83
C VAL A 456 -8.34 -21.21 -11.21
N SER A 457 -7.69 -21.83 -12.19
CA SER A 457 -7.65 -21.38 -13.58
C SER A 457 -7.95 -22.50 -14.55
N HIS A 458 -8.49 -22.17 -15.72
CA HIS A 458 -8.69 -23.12 -16.81
C HIS A 458 -7.50 -23.16 -17.77
N LEU A 459 -7.36 -24.30 -18.44
CA LEU A 459 -6.48 -24.45 -19.58
C LEU A 459 -7.18 -24.02 -20.88
N ARG A 460 -6.39 -23.52 -21.83
CA ARG A 460 -6.84 -23.35 -23.21
C ARG A 460 -7.06 -24.72 -23.85
N ARG A 461 -7.94 -24.78 -24.84
CA ARG A 461 -8.05 -25.99 -25.66
C ARG A 461 -6.74 -26.23 -26.41
N VAL A 462 -6.33 -27.49 -26.45
CA VAL A 462 -5.13 -27.91 -27.21
C VAL A 462 -5.55 -28.09 -28.67
N ASP A 463 -4.72 -27.60 -29.59
CA ASP A 463 -4.92 -27.82 -31.01
C ASP A 463 -4.64 -29.28 -31.36
N GLY A 464 -5.61 -30.00 -31.95
CA GLY A 464 -5.46 -31.40 -32.33
C GLY A 464 -6.64 -32.28 -31.95
N ASN A 465 -6.55 -33.56 -32.25
CA ASN A 465 -7.61 -34.57 -32.00
C ASN A 465 -7.67 -35.08 -30.57
N ARG A 466 -6.74 -34.69 -29.71
CA ARG A 466 -6.68 -35.09 -28.29
C ARG A 466 -6.80 -33.88 -27.39
N GLY A 467 -7.79 -33.87 -26.50
CA GLY A 467 -7.97 -32.85 -25.47
C GLY A 467 -7.27 -33.22 -24.17
N HIS A 468 -7.32 -32.31 -23.17
CA HIS A 468 -6.77 -32.57 -21.84
C HIS A 468 -7.43 -33.77 -21.14
N GLU A 469 -8.66 -34.10 -21.52
CA GLU A 469 -9.42 -35.27 -21.06
C GLU A 469 -8.83 -36.62 -21.52
N ASN A 470 -7.87 -36.60 -22.44
CA ASN A 470 -7.10 -37.76 -22.90
C ASN A 470 -5.75 -37.92 -22.20
N GLY A 471 -5.53 -37.25 -21.08
CA GLY A 471 -4.31 -37.37 -20.29
C GLY A 471 -3.06 -36.68 -20.88
N ILE A 472 -3.26 -35.67 -21.75
CA ILE A 472 -2.13 -34.89 -22.29
C ILE A 472 -1.41 -34.18 -21.14
N GLU A 473 -0.08 -34.29 -21.16
CA GLU A 473 0.79 -33.59 -20.23
C GLU A 473 0.62 -32.06 -20.34
N VAL A 474 0.42 -31.40 -19.21
CA VAL A 474 0.17 -29.95 -19.14
C VAL A 474 1.49 -29.19 -19.03
N SER A 475 1.60 -28.11 -19.78
CA SER A 475 2.69 -27.15 -19.69
C SER A 475 2.19 -25.74 -19.38
N LEU A 476 3.09 -24.84 -18.97
CA LEU A 476 2.73 -23.43 -18.71
C LEU A 476 2.15 -22.73 -19.96
N SER A 477 2.49 -23.19 -21.17
CA SER A 477 1.93 -22.65 -22.41
C SER A 477 0.45 -23.00 -22.62
N HIS A 478 -0.09 -23.98 -21.88
CA HIS A 478 -1.50 -24.36 -21.94
C HIS A 478 -2.41 -23.50 -21.04
N LEU A 479 -1.82 -22.62 -20.21
CA LEU A 479 -2.63 -21.69 -19.42
C LEU A 479 -3.45 -20.76 -20.32
N ARG A 480 -4.77 -20.67 -20.04
CA ARG A 480 -5.69 -19.89 -20.87
C ARG A 480 -5.52 -18.40 -20.59
N GLY A 481 -5.36 -17.63 -21.65
CA GLY A 481 -5.50 -16.19 -21.69
C GLY A 481 -4.17 -15.44 -21.60
N SER A 482 -3.33 -15.64 -20.58
CA SER A 482 -2.12 -14.84 -20.45
C SER A 482 -0.95 -15.56 -19.75
N GLN A 483 0.27 -15.20 -20.17
CA GLN A 483 1.50 -15.60 -19.49
C GLN A 483 1.60 -15.02 -18.07
N SER A 484 0.84 -13.96 -17.75
CA SER A 484 0.85 -13.35 -16.42
C SER A 484 0.46 -14.32 -15.31
N ILE A 485 -0.41 -15.30 -15.60
CA ILE A 485 -0.75 -16.38 -14.64
C ILE A 485 0.53 -17.10 -14.24
N ALA A 486 1.31 -17.56 -15.21
CA ALA A 486 2.58 -18.22 -14.93
C ALA A 486 3.61 -17.30 -14.28
N GLN A 487 3.68 -16.03 -14.67
CA GLN A 487 4.69 -15.08 -14.19
C GLN A 487 4.43 -14.64 -12.75
N LEU A 488 3.17 -14.32 -12.41
CA LEU A 488 2.78 -13.72 -11.13
C LEU A 488 2.47 -14.75 -10.05
N SER A 489 2.16 -16.01 -10.40
CA SER A 489 2.04 -17.09 -9.42
C SER A 489 3.40 -17.50 -8.86
N ASP A 490 3.46 -17.82 -7.58
CA ASP A 490 4.64 -18.39 -6.93
C ASP A 490 4.73 -19.89 -7.21
N CYS A 491 3.59 -20.56 -7.26
CA CYS A 491 3.47 -21.97 -7.60
C CYS A 491 2.33 -22.18 -8.60
N VAL A 492 2.53 -23.10 -9.55
CA VAL A 492 1.50 -23.54 -10.51
C VAL A 492 1.43 -25.05 -10.47
N ILE A 493 0.26 -25.58 -10.11
CA ILE A 493 -0.03 -27.01 -10.02
C ILE A 493 -1.09 -27.33 -11.07
N ALA A 494 -0.78 -28.28 -11.95
CA ALA A 494 -1.69 -28.77 -12.98
C ALA A 494 -2.27 -30.13 -12.61
N LEU A 495 -3.53 -30.30 -13.01
CA LEU A 495 -4.24 -31.56 -12.94
C LEU A 495 -4.32 -32.19 -14.33
N GLU A 496 -3.87 -33.43 -14.43
CA GLU A 496 -3.87 -34.26 -15.63
C GLU A 496 -4.67 -35.52 -15.37
N ARG A 497 -5.55 -35.91 -16.27
CA ARG A 497 -6.37 -37.15 -16.13
C ARG A 497 -6.76 -37.67 -17.50
N ASN A 498 -6.59 -38.96 -17.73
CA ASN A 498 -7.09 -39.64 -18.91
C ASN A 498 -8.46 -40.26 -18.64
N GLN A 499 -9.50 -39.45 -18.82
CA GLN A 499 -10.90 -39.93 -18.59
C GLN A 499 -11.35 -40.96 -19.64
N GLN A 500 -10.62 -41.09 -20.75
CA GLN A 500 -10.94 -42.01 -21.84
C GLN A 500 -10.11 -43.32 -21.77
N ALA A 501 -9.36 -43.53 -20.68
CA ALA A 501 -8.62 -44.76 -20.47
C ALA A 501 -9.59 -45.96 -20.37
N GLU A 502 -9.20 -47.07 -20.94
CA GLU A 502 -9.95 -48.34 -20.84
C GLU A 502 -9.89 -48.89 -19.41
N ASP A 503 -8.77 -48.68 -18.74
CA ASP A 503 -8.61 -49.03 -17.34
C ASP A 503 -9.35 -48.04 -16.44
N ILE A 504 -10.21 -48.59 -15.57
CA ILE A 504 -11.07 -47.82 -14.63
C ILE A 504 -10.21 -47.06 -13.60
N GLU A 505 -9.12 -47.65 -13.15
CA GLU A 505 -8.22 -47.00 -12.18
C GLU A 505 -7.53 -45.79 -12.83
N GLU A 506 -6.96 -45.97 -14.01
CA GLU A 506 -6.36 -44.84 -14.77
C GLU A 506 -7.42 -43.76 -15.06
N ALA A 507 -8.61 -44.17 -15.52
CA ALA A 507 -9.70 -43.22 -15.83
C ALA A 507 -10.17 -42.42 -14.61
N ASN A 508 -9.97 -42.91 -13.38
CA ASN A 508 -10.32 -42.24 -12.14
C ASN A 508 -9.11 -41.63 -11.41
N THR A 509 -7.91 -41.76 -11.94
CA THR A 509 -6.68 -41.21 -11.34
C THR A 509 -6.32 -39.86 -11.94
N THR A 510 -6.21 -38.82 -11.09
CA THR A 510 -5.74 -37.52 -11.44
C THR A 510 -4.28 -37.40 -11.02
N ARG A 511 -3.40 -37.02 -11.96
CA ARG A 511 -1.98 -36.76 -11.70
C ARG A 511 -1.83 -35.29 -11.33
N LEU A 512 -1.10 -35.00 -10.25
CA LEU A 512 -0.66 -33.66 -9.89
C LEU A 512 0.69 -33.40 -10.50
N ARG A 513 0.82 -32.29 -11.23
CA ARG A 513 2.11 -31.85 -11.81
C ARG A 513 2.41 -30.44 -11.36
N VAL A 514 3.58 -30.25 -10.77
CA VAL A 514 4.11 -28.91 -10.49
C VAL A 514 4.73 -28.36 -11.78
N LEU A 515 4.14 -27.29 -12.32
CA LEU A 515 4.63 -26.60 -13.51
C LEU A 515 5.62 -25.50 -13.15
N LYS A 516 5.49 -24.93 -11.94
CA LYS A 516 6.35 -23.88 -11.43
C LYS A 516 6.37 -23.91 -9.91
N SER A 517 7.55 -23.71 -9.32
CA SER A 517 7.74 -23.39 -7.91
C SER A 517 8.85 -22.36 -7.78
N ARG A 518 8.53 -21.17 -7.27
CA ARG A 518 9.55 -20.15 -6.97
C ARG A 518 10.36 -20.50 -5.74
N TYR A 519 9.77 -21.23 -4.81
CA TYR A 519 10.39 -21.52 -3.53
C TYR A 519 11.47 -22.62 -3.67
N THR A 520 11.15 -23.72 -4.35
CA THR A 520 12.05 -24.86 -4.47
C THR A 520 12.76 -24.92 -5.82
N GLY A 521 12.11 -24.44 -6.88
CA GLY A 521 12.54 -24.67 -8.26
C GLY A 521 12.13 -26.04 -8.81
N ASP A 522 11.62 -26.94 -7.96
CA ASP A 522 11.24 -28.31 -8.36
C ASP A 522 9.96 -28.33 -9.16
N VAL A 523 9.98 -29.07 -10.26
CA VAL A 523 8.84 -29.23 -11.18
C VAL A 523 8.63 -30.71 -11.52
N GLY A 524 7.57 -31.02 -12.26
CA GLY A 524 7.26 -32.36 -12.72
C GLY A 524 6.16 -33.04 -11.89
N LEU A 525 6.01 -34.34 -12.07
CA LEU A 525 4.96 -35.14 -11.41
C LEU A 525 5.12 -35.08 -9.88
N ALA A 526 4.01 -34.89 -9.17
CA ALA A 526 3.96 -34.64 -7.74
C ALA A 526 2.78 -35.34 -7.05
N GLY A 527 2.47 -36.54 -7.49
CA GLY A 527 1.44 -37.40 -6.90
C GLY A 527 0.34 -37.82 -7.86
N ARG A 528 -0.32 -38.89 -7.48
CA ARG A 528 -1.48 -39.47 -8.15
C ARG A 528 -2.63 -39.58 -7.18
N LEU A 529 -3.79 -39.04 -7.52
CA LEU A 529 -4.99 -38.98 -6.69
C LEU A 529 -6.10 -39.82 -7.32
N PHE A 530 -6.47 -40.89 -6.67
CA PHE A 530 -7.61 -41.72 -7.08
C PHE A 530 -8.92 -41.15 -6.58
N TYR A 531 -9.89 -40.95 -7.47
CA TYR A 531 -11.21 -40.51 -7.11
C TYR A 531 -12.09 -41.72 -6.68
N GLU A 532 -12.38 -41.78 -5.40
CA GLU A 532 -13.22 -42.81 -4.79
C GLU A 532 -14.70 -42.43 -4.99
N ARG A 533 -15.38 -43.17 -5.86
CA ARG A 533 -16.76 -42.82 -6.27
C ARG A 533 -17.80 -42.91 -5.15
N GLU A 534 -17.54 -43.74 -4.15
CA GLU A 534 -18.48 -43.95 -3.03
C GLU A 534 -18.48 -42.72 -2.09
N THR A 535 -17.33 -42.24 -1.75
CA THR A 535 -17.13 -41.15 -0.79
C THR A 535 -17.01 -39.78 -1.44
N GLY A 536 -16.59 -39.74 -2.71
CA GLY A 536 -16.26 -38.49 -3.42
C GLY A 536 -14.87 -37.95 -3.07
N ARG A 537 -14.05 -38.68 -2.31
CA ARG A 537 -12.72 -38.29 -1.86
C ARG A 537 -11.64 -38.49 -2.93
N LEU A 538 -10.58 -37.72 -2.82
CA LEU A 538 -9.34 -37.90 -3.58
C LEU A 538 -8.26 -38.49 -2.66
N ARG A 539 -7.94 -39.78 -2.87
CA ARG A 539 -6.92 -40.47 -2.09
C ARG A 539 -5.62 -40.59 -2.86
N GLU A 540 -4.51 -40.23 -2.20
CA GLU A 540 -3.19 -40.39 -2.79
C GLU A 540 -2.87 -41.88 -2.96
N LEU A 541 -2.46 -42.25 -4.16
CA LEU A 541 -1.95 -43.60 -4.45
C LEU A 541 -0.46 -43.65 -4.07
N GLU A 542 -0.05 -44.73 -3.43
CA GLU A 542 1.34 -44.98 -3.11
C GLU A 542 2.20 -44.99 -4.38
N LYS A 543 3.43 -44.49 -4.26
CA LYS A 543 4.40 -44.50 -5.35
C LYS A 543 4.77 -45.94 -5.67
N GLU A 544 4.34 -46.43 -6.82
CA GLU A 544 4.91 -47.68 -7.33
C GLU A 544 6.41 -47.44 -7.52
N ALA A 545 7.24 -48.33 -7.05
CA ALA A 545 8.66 -48.31 -7.32
C ALA A 545 8.83 -48.36 -8.85
N TYR A 546 9.04 -47.19 -9.47
CA TYR A 546 9.44 -47.17 -10.88
C TYR A 546 10.80 -47.87 -10.97
N GLU A 547 10.85 -48.97 -11.66
CA GLU A 547 12.10 -49.46 -12.24
C GLU A 547 12.60 -48.34 -13.17
N ASP A 548 13.70 -47.72 -12.80
CA ASP A 548 14.36 -46.66 -13.55
C ASP A 548 15.01 -47.31 -14.80
N ASP A 549 14.23 -47.40 -15.87
CA ASP A 549 14.64 -47.97 -17.16
C ASP A 549 15.45 -46.93 -17.98
N SER A 550 16.23 -46.10 -17.27
CA SER A 550 17.23 -45.21 -17.88
C SER A 550 18.66 -45.67 -17.65
N THR A 551 18.95 -46.90 -18.11
CA THR A 551 20.34 -47.24 -18.50
C THR A 551 20.49 -46.94 -19.99
N ASP A 552 20.57 -45.67 -20.34
CA ASP A 552 21.28 -45.28 -21.55
C ASP A 552 22.77 -45.45 -21.26
N GLU A 553 23.27 -46.64 -21.59
CA GLU A 553 24.70 -46.88 -21.77
C GLU A 553 25.21 -45.91 -22.83
N LEU A 554 25.88 -44.86 -22.38
CA LEU A 554 26.79 -44.08 -23.21
C LEU A 554 27.98 -45.00 -23.54
N GLU A 555 27.88 -45.75 -24.63
CA GLU A 555 29.10 -46.29 -25.31
C GLU A 555 29.90 -45.12 -25.87
N LEU A 556 31.14 -45.09 -25.48
CA LEU A 556 32.23 -44.19 -25.89
C LEU A 556 32.54 -44.23 -27.40
#